data_eaab119efd5ee085ddb260321efab076
#
_entry.id   eaab119efd5ee085ddb260321efab076
#
_cell.length_a   1.000
_cell.length_b   1.000
_cell.length_c   1.000
_cell.angle_alpha   90.00
_cell.angle_beta   90.00
_cell.angle_gamma   90.00
#
_symmetry.space_group_name_H-M   'P 1'
#
loop_
_entity.id
_entity.type
_entity.pdbx_description
1 polymer ?
#
loop_
_entity_poly.entity_id
_entity_poly.type
_entity_poly.pdbx_seq_one_letter_code
_entity_poly.pdbx_strand_id
1 'polypeptide(L)'
;AKEFYDLLKSSGLNQEEMTYLSTHVIPKERLRRIAKIRNGKKRIAVTTQLVEAGIDIDFEVVYRDFAPLDSINQSAGRCNRNGLSLGGEIRVVRLKDEKTGRDYSSYIYNKDSILLERTKKILSGKKEISESEFLDLVDEYYKLIADAKSDQKSREILEAFYKLNYDGDKGIWSL
;
A
#
# COMPACT_ATOMS: atom_id res chain seq x y z
N ALA A 1 3.11 -12.18 -0.54
CA ALA A 1 2.43 -12.24 0.77
C ALA A 1 2.15 -13.70 1.20
N LYS A 2 1.58 -14.55 0.32
CA LYS A 2 1.29 -15.94 0.69
C LYS A 2 2.57 -16.71 1.00
N GLU A 3 3.57 -16.66 0.15
CA GLU A 3 4.90 -17.29 0.35
C GLU A 3 5.55 -16.81 1.65
N PHE A 4 5.50 -15.52 1.92
CA PHE A 4 6.02 -14.94 3.16
C PHE A 4 5.26 -15.46 4.40
N TYR A 5 3.94 -15.61 4.31
CA TYR A 5 3.16 -16.24 5.37
C TYR A 5 3.57 -17.67 5.62
N ASP A 6 3.80 -18.45 4.56
CA ASP A 6 4.23 -19.85 4.67
C ASP A 6 5.67 -19.97 5.23
N LEU A 7 6.56 -19.04 4.86
CA LEU A 7 7.89 -18.92 5.44
C LEU A 7 7.85 -18.65 6.95
N LEU A 8 7.03 -17.69 7.38
CA LEU A 8 6.84 -17.40 8.80
C LEU A 8 6.29 -18.62 9.57
N LYS A 9 5.41 -19.42 8.97
CA LYS A 9 4.92 -20.66 9.58
C LYS A 9 6.02 -21.67 9.82
N SER A 10 7.03 -21.74 8.95
CA SER A 10 8.16 -22.65 9.07
C SER A 10 9.26 -22.14 10.00
N SER A 11 9.24 -20.86 10.39
CA SER A 11 10.26 -20.22 11.24
C SER A 11 10.09 -20.46 12.74
N GLY A 12 9.11 -21.28 13.16
CA GLY A 12 8.87 -21.58 14.57
C GLY A 12 7.95 -20.60 15.30
N LEU A 13 7.36 -19.63 14.59
CA LEU A 13 6.35 -18.73 15.19
C LEU A 13 5.07 -19.50 15.52
N ASN A 14 4.38 -19.06 16.59
CA ASN A 14 3.13 -19.68 16.99
C ASN A 14 2.05 -19.49 15.92
N GLN A 15 1.73 -20.56 15.21
CA GLN A 15 0.76 -20.56 14.11
C GLN A 15 -0.65 -20.21 14.58
N GLU A 16 -0.98 -20.46 15.83
CA GLU A 16 -2.29 -20.10 16.38
C GLU A 16 -2.48 -18.59 16.50
N GLU A 17 -1.39 -17.83 16.66
CA GLU A 17 -1.41 -16.37 16.71
C GLU A 17 -1.31 -15.70 15.33
N MET A 18 -1.09 -16.48 14.28
CA MET A 18 -0.92 -15.96 12.94
C MET A 18 -2.19 -16.04 12.10
N THR A 19 -2.35 -15.11 11.17
CA THR A 19 -3.40 -15.17 10.14
C THR A 19 -2.92 -14.59 8.81
N TYR A 20 -3.61 -14.98 7.74
CA TYR A 20 -3.39 -14.47 6.39
C TYR A 20 -4.67 -13.83 5.87
N LEU A 21 -4.56 -12.62 5.30
CA LEU A 21 -5.67 -11.86 4.72
C LEU A 21 -5.33 -11.46 3.28
N SER A 22 -6.19 -11.82 2.35
CA SER A 22 -6.13 -11.38 0.95
C SER A 22 -7.51 -11.44 0.31
N THR A 23 -7.62 -10.89 -0.89
CA THR A 23 -8.85 -10.99 -1.71
C THR A 23 -9.19 -12.43 -2.10
N HIS A 24 -8.20 -13.36 -2.13
CA HIS A 24 -8.41 -14.78 -2.40
C HIS A 24 -9.05 -15.54 -1.22
N VAL A 25 -9.07 -14.95 -0.03
CA VAL A 25 -9.81 -15.50 1.11
C VAL A 25 -11.28 -15.14 0.96
N ILE A 26 -12.17 -16.13 0.98
CA ILE A 26 -13.61 -15.88 0.84
C ILE A 26 -14.11 -14.87 1.88
N PRO A 27 -15.08 -14.01 1.56
CA PRO A 27 -15.50 -12.91 2.42
C PRO A 27 -15.90 -13.33 3.83
N LYS A 28 -16.65 -14.41 3.98
CA LYS A 28 -17.08 -14.95 5.29
C LYS A 28 -15.89 -15.31 6.18
N GLU A 29 -14.90 -16.00 5.63
CA GLU A 29 -13.71 -16.41 6.38
C GLU A 29 -12.82 -15.19 6.69
N ARG A 30 -12.76 -14.21 5.79
CA ARG A 30 -12.05 -12.96 6.00
C ARG A 30 -12.60 -12.18 7.20
N LEU A 31 -13.91 -12.01 7.27
CA LEU A 31 -14.58 -11.40 8.44
C LEU A 31 -14.28 -12.13 9.74
N ARG A 32 -14.30 -13.47 9.71
CA ARG A 32 -13.94 -14.29 10.86
C ARG A 32 -12.49 -14.07 11.32
N ARG A 33 -11.56 -13.95 10.39
CA ARG A 33 -10.14 -13.68 10.70
C ARG A 33 -9.94 -12.28 11.27
N ILE A 34 -10.62 -11.28 10.70
CA ILE A 34 -10.61 -9.91 11.22
C ILE A 34 -11.13 -9.87 12.66
N ALA A 35 -12.24 -10.54 12.94
CA ALA A 35 -12.75 -10.63 14.29
C ALA A 35 -11.74 -11.26 15.28
N LYS A 36 -10.97 -12.26 14.83
CA LYS A 36 -9.93 -12.86 15.67
C LYS A 36 -8.74 -11.93 15.92
N ILE A 37 -8.39 -11.04 14.97
CA ILE A 37 -7.39 -10.01 15.17
C ILE A 37 -7.89 -9.02 16.23
N ARG A 38 -9.10 -8.49 16.07
CA ARG A 38 -9.70 -7.53 17.01
C ARG A 38 -9.79 -8.05 18.44
N ASN A 39 -10.01 -9.36 18.59
CA ASN A 39 -10.08 -10.01 19.90
C ASN A 39 -8.72 -10.42 20.48
N GLY A 40 -7.62 -10.01 19.86
CA GLY A 40 -6.26 -10.35 20.30
C GLY A 40 -5.86 -11.82 20.10
N LYS A 41 -6.74 -12.66 19.51
CA LYS A 41 -6.44 -14.08 19.23
C LYS A 41 -5.45 -14.27 18.09
N LYS A 42 -5.31 -13.27 17.23
CA LYS A 42 -4.36 -13.25 16.13
C LYS A 42 -3.52 -11.98 16.23
N ARG A 43 -2.28 -12.15 16.69
CA ARG A 43 -1.34 -11.05 16.93
C ARG A 43 -0.48 -10.73 15.72
N ILE A 44 -0.35 -11.69 14.80
CA ILE A 44 0.44 -11.55 13.57
C ILE A 44 -0.48 -11.73 12.37
N ALA A 45 -0.54 -10.71 11.52
CA ALA A 45 -1.31 -10.76 10.28
C ALA A 45 -0.40 -10.49 9.09
N VAL A 46 -0.33 -11.43 8.15
CA VAL A 46 0.26 -11.21 6.84
C VAL A 46 -0.85 -10.86 5.86
N THR A 47 -0.73 -9.72 5.20
CA THR A 47 -1.80 -9.23 4.36
C THR A 47 -1.30 -8.77 2.99
N THR A 48 -2.21 -8.67 2.04
CA THR A 48 -2.01 -7.92 0.81
C THR A 48 -2.52 -6.48 1.03
N GLN A 49 -2.56 -5.66 -0.02
CA GLN A 49 -3.16 -4.31 -0.02
C GLN A 49 -4.62 -4.26 0.46
N LEU A 50 -5.26 -5.41 0.64
CA LEU A 50 -6.64 -5.52 1.12
C LEU A 50 -6.91 -4.70 2.39
N VAL A 51 -5.92 -4.56 3.27
CA VAL A 51 -6.09 -3.87 4.57
C VAL A 51 -5.91 -2.36 4.47
N GLU A 52 -5.46 -1.84 3.34
CA GLU A 52 -5.25 -0.40 3.14
C GLU A 52 -6.60 0.35 3.19
N ALA A 53 -7.68 -0.26 2.73
CA ALA A 53 -9.01 0.34 2.71
C ALA A 53 -10.08 -0.54 3.39
N GLY A 54 -10.97 0.08 4.16
CA GLY A 54 -12.22 -0.52 4.62
C GLY A 54 -12.13 -1.58 5.72
N ILE A 55 -10.92 -1.95 6.17
CA ILE A 55 -10.75 -2.93 7.26
C ILE A 55 -10.31 -2.21 8.53
N ASP A 56 -11.08 -2.41 9.58
CA ASP A 56 -10.78 -1.86 10.90
C ASP A 56 -9.98 -2.89 11.72
N ILE A 57 -8.67 -2.78 11.64
CA ILE A 57 -7.67 -3.52 12.42
C ILE A 57 -6.64 -2.54 12.94
N ASP A 58 -6.01 -2.89 14.06
CA ASP A 58 -5.03 -2.08 14.76
C ASP A 58 -3.85 -2.94 15.19
N PHE A 59 -2.64 -2.45 14.97
CA PHE A 59 -1.41 -3.10 15.37
C PHE A 59 -0.44 -2.07 15.97
N GLU A 60 0.43 -2.49 16.86
CA GLU A 60 1.49 -1.64 17.42
C GLU A 60 2.61 -1.42 16.40
N VAL A 61 2.90 -2.42 15.58
CA VAL A 61 3.96 -2.38 14.57
C VAL A 61 3.42 -2.90 13.23
N VAL A 62 3.68 -2.16 12.16
CA VAL A 62 3.33 -2.54 10.80
C VAL A 62 4.60 -2.60 9.96
N TYR A 63 4.88 -3.75 9.36
CA TYR A 63 5.90 -3.91 8.32
C TYR A 63 5.25 -3.74 6.95
N ARG A 64 5.73 -2.78 6.17
CA ARG A 64 5.21 -2.49 4.83
C ARG A 64 6.31 -2.65 3.79
N ASP A 65 6.07 -3.51 2.79
CA ASP A 65 6.92 -3.52 1.61
C ASP A 65 6.86 -2.16 0.90
N PHE A 66 7.98 -1.73 0.32
CA PHE A 66 8.11 -0.45 -0.36
C PHE A 66 6.99 -0.26 -1.39
N ALA A 67 6.35 0.90 -1.37
CA ALA A 67 5.15 1.19 -2.15
C ALA A 67 5.09 2.70 -2.45
N PRO A 68 4.14 3.17 -3.28
CA PRO A 68 3.78 4.58 -3.34
C PRO A 68 3.48 5.16 -1.95
N LEU A 69 3.81 6.43 -1.72
CA LEU A 69 3.76 7.04 -0.39
C LEU A 69 2.34 7.07 0.19
N ASP A 70 1.33 7.24 -0.66
CA ASP A 70 -0.08 7.16 -0.29
C ASP A 70 -0.47 5.77 0.23
N SER A 71 0.04 4.70 -0.37
CA SER A 71 -0.16 3.32 0.09
C SER A 71 0.56 3.05 1.43
N ILE A 72 1.75 3.63 1.62
CA ILE A 72 2.46 3.60 2.90
C ILE A 72 1.63 4.32 3.98
N ASN A 73 1.09 5.50 3.65
CA ASN A 73 0.24 6.28 4.55
C ASN A 73 -1.03 5.52 4.96
N GLN A 74 -1.69 4.85 4.01
CA GLN A 74 -2.86 4.02 4.31
C GLN A 74 -2.53 2.86 5.25
N SER A 75 -1.34 2.28 5.10
CA SER A 75 -0.84 1.23 5.99
C SER A 75 -0.48 1.78 7.37
N ALA A 76 0.10 2.98 7.45
CA ALA A 76 0.39 3.69 8.71
C ALA A 76 -0.89 3.95 9.50
N GLY A 77 -2.00 4.29 8.85
CA GLY A 77 -3.30 4.42 9.47
C GLY A 77 -3.89 3.12 10.07
N ARG A 78 -3.15 2.00 10.06
CA ARG A 78 -3.46 0.74 10.75
C ARG A 78 -2.54 0.49 11.94
N CYS A 79 -1.68 1.44 12.23
CA CYS A 79 -0.72 1.38 13.32
C CYS A 79 -1.15 2.33 14.43
N ASN A 80 -1.40 1.79 15.64
CA ASN A 80 -1.93 2.54 16.79
C ASN A 80 -3.16 3.41 16.45
N ARG A 81 -4.02 2.90 15.56
CA ARG A 81 -5.18 3.62 15.03
C ARG A 81 -6.13 4.14 16.12
N ASN A 82 -6.28 3.37 17.19
CA ASN A 82 -7.18 3.69 18.29
C ASN A 82 -6.49 4.50 19.40
N GLY A 83 -5.21 4.85 19.24
CA GLY A 83 -4.46 5.61 20.25
C GLY A 83 -4.31 4.89 21.59
N LEU A 84 -4.33 3.56 21.59
CA LEU A 84 -4.28 2.76 22.83
C LEU A 84 -2.86 2.58 23.36
N SER A 85 -1.85 2.82 22.55
CA SER A 85 -0.43 2.78 22.92
C SER A 85 0.23 4.16 22.82
N LEU A 86 1.39 4.33 23.47
CA LEU A 86 2.16 5.58 23.45
C LEU A 86 2.69 5.97 22.06
N GLY A 87 2.59 5.08 21.08
CA GLY A 87 2.97 5.30 19.70
C GLY A 87 2.79 4.02 18.88
N GLY A 88 2.72 4.17 17.56
CA GLY A 88 2.76 3.08 16.59
C GLY A 88 4.01 3.20 15.74
N GLU A 89 4.53 2.09 15.25
CA GLU A 89 5.71 2.07 14.40
C GLU A 89 5.40 1.43 13.05
N ILE A 90 5.65 2.17 11.96
CA ILE A 90 5.64 1.58 10.63
C ILE A 90 7.07 1.41 10.12
N ARG A 91 7.41 0.20 9.73
CA ARG A 91 8.72 -0.16 9.16
C ARG A 91 8.58 -0.42 7.68
N VAL A 92 9.10 0.50 6.87
CA VAL A 92 9.14 0.33 5.43
C VAL A 92 10.38 -0.50 5.06
N VAL A 93 10.14 -1.65 4.45
CA VAL A 93 11.17 -2.61 4.04
C VAL A 93 11.15 -2.80 2.53
N ARG A 94 12.22 -3.32 1.94
CA ARG A 94 12.25 -3.73 0.54
C ARG A 94 12.35 -5.24 0.46
N LEU A 95 11.26 -5.87 0.07
CA LEU A 95 11.23 -7.30 -0.19
C LEU A 95 11.71 -7.56 -1.62
N LYS A 96 12.64 -8.50 -1.76
CA LYS A 96 13.21 -8.90 -3.05
C LYS A 96 12.87 -10.34 -3.36
N ASP A 97 12.64 -10.59 -4.61
CA ASP A 97 12.58 -11.95 -5.16
C ASP A 97 13.99 -12.57 -5.12
N GLU A 98 14.15 -13.67 -4.42
CA GLU A 98 15.46 -14.33 -4.24
C GLU A 98 16.06 -14.82 -5.57
N LYS A 99 15.21 -15.18 -6.54
CA LYS A 99 15.66 -15.73 -7.83
C LYS A 99 16.08 -14.64 -8.81
N THR A 100 15.39 -13.51 -8.81
CA THR A 100 15.60 -12.44 -9.81
C THR A 100 16.31 -11.22 -9.24
N GLY A 101 16.39 -11.09 -7.91
CA GLY A 101 16.89 -9.92 -7.20
C GLY A 101 16.01 -8.66 -7.34
N ARG A 102 14.86 -8.77 -8.01
CA ARG A 102 13.94 -7.64 -8.23
C ARG A 102 13.12 -7.35 -6.98
N ASP A 103 12.85 -6.06 -6.75
CA ASP A 103 11.94 -5.63 -5.69
C ASP A 103 10.50 -6.06 -6.03
N TYR A 104 9.78 -6.66 -5.08
CA TYR A 104 8.38 -7.06 -5.28
C TYR A 104 7.48 -5.85 -5.60
N SER A 105 7.79 -4.68 -5.07
CA SER A 105 7.10 -3.43 -5.41
C SER A 105 7.10 -3.15 -6.91
N SER A 106 8.17 -3.48 -7.64
CA SER A 106 8.25 -3.28 -9.09
C SER A 106 7.27 -4.16 -9.88
N TYR A 107 6.91 -5.34 -9.37
CA TYR A 107 5.90 -6.19 -10.00
C TYR A 107 4.47 -5.69 -9.75
N ILE A 108 4.22 -5.16 -8.55
CA ILE A 108 2.89 -4.73 -8.12
C ILE A 108 2.55 -3.37 -8.74
N TYR A 109 3.52 -2.44 -8.75
CA TYR A 109 3.34 -1.05 -9.18
C TYR A 109 4.03 -0.75 -10.51
N ASN A 110 4.15 -1.74 -11.41
CA ASN A 110 4.83 -1.59 -12.69
C ASN A 110 4.25 -0.44 -13.55
N LYS A 111 2.93 -0.26 -13.52
CA LYS A 111 2.25 0.84 -14.24
C LYS A 111 2.42 2.20 -13.56
N ASP A 112 2.80 2.21 -12.30
CA ASP A 112 2.91 3.38 -11.44
C ASP A 112 4.37 3.64 -11.04
N SER A 113 5.32 3.35 -11.93
CA SER A 113 6.76 3.52 -11.68
C SER A 113 7.13 4.94 -11.23
N ILE A 114 6.44 5.96 -11.76
CA ILE A 114 6.61 7.36 -11.38
C ILE A 114 6.32 7.55 -9.89
N LEU A 115 5.25 6.92 -9.37
CA LEU A 115 4.88 7.03 -7.96
C LEU A 115 5.95 6.42 -7.05
N LEU A 116 6.52 5.27 -7.45
CA LEU A 116 7.62 4.64 -6.71
C LEU A 116 8.90 5.50 -6.74
N GLU A 117 9.23 6.09 -7.87
CA GLU A 117 10.39 6.98 -8.00
C GLU A 117 10.25 8.24 -7.12
N ARG A 118 9.06 8.87 -7.10
CA ARG A 118 8.78 10.02 -6.24
C ARG A 118 8.87 9.64 -4.76
N THR A 119 8.29 8.51 -4.38
CA THR A 119 8.42 7.97 -3.02
C THR A 119 9.88 7.74 -2.64
N LYS A 120 10.66 7.11 -3.53
CA LYS A 120 12.09 6.88 -3.31
C LYS A 120 12.86 8.19 -3.12
N LYS A 121 12.57 9.21 -3.92
CA LYS A 121 13.19 10.54 -3.81
C LYS A 121 12.90 11.18 -2.46
N ILE A 122 11.65 11.19 -2.03
CA ILE A 122 11.19 11.80 -0.77
C ILE A 122 11.78 11.12 0.46
N LEU A 123 11.82 9.78 0.45
CA LEU A 123 12.33 8.99 1.58
C LEU A 123 13.85 8.82 1.57
N SER A 124 14.55 9.33 0.54
CA SER A 124 16.00 9.17 0.41
C SER A 124 16.74 9.85 1.57
N GLY A 125 17.68 9.12 2.17
CA GLY A 125 18.50 9.62 3.28
C GLY A 125 17.81 9.71 4.64
N LYS A 126 16.50 9.46 4.70
CA LYS A 126 15.73 9.46 5.96
C LYS A 126 15.75 8.07 6.57
N LYS A 127 16.14 7.98 7.84
CA LYS A 127 16.14 6.73 8.62
C LYS A 127 14.89 6.60 9.48
N GLU A 128 14.47 7.71 10.06
CA GLU A 128 13.31 7.82 10.91
C GLU A 128 12.56 9.10 10.53
N ILE A 129 11.26 9.07 10.60
CA ILE A 129 10.37 10.16 10.24
C ILE A 129 9.26 10.20 11.30
N SER A 130 9.09 11.33 11.93
CA SER A 130 7.98 11.55 12.86
C SER A 130 6.65 11.68 12.11
N GLU A 131 5.54 11.51 12.80
CA GLU A 131 4.20 11.63 12.18
C GLU A 131 3.97 13.01 11.57
N SER A 132 4.41 14.08 12.25
CA SER A 132 4.29 15.46 11.75
C SER A 132 5.10 15.68 10.47
N GLU A 133 6.36 15.21 10.45
CA GLU A 133 7.20 15.26 9.25
C GLU A 133 6.63 14.43 8.10
N PHE A 134 5.98 13.31 8.42
CA PHE A 134 5.39 12.45 7.40
C PHE A 134 4.23 13.12 6.66
N LEU A 135 3.43 13.93 7.35
CA LEU A 135 2.36 14.72 6.74
C LEU A 135 2.93 15.72 5.71
N ASP A 136 4.01 16.43 6.07
CA ASP A 136 4.67 17.36 5.16
C ASP A 136 5.22 16.64 3.91
N LEU A 137 5.76 15.42 4.09
CA LEU A 137 6.25 14.60 2.97
C LEU A 137 5.13 14.10 2.06
N VAL A 138 3.94 13.83 2.61
CA VAL A 138 2.77 13.47 1.81
C VAL A 138 2.34 14.66 0.94
N ASP A 139 2.34 15.88 1.47
CA ASP A 139 2.02 17.08 0.69
C ASP A 139 3.05 17.33 -0.41
N GLU A 140 4.34 17.17 -0.11
CA GLU A 140 5.42 17.26 -1.12
C GLU A 140 5.26 16.19 -2.21
N TYR A 141 4.91 14.97 -1.83
CA TYR A 141 4.67 13.87 -2.76
C TYR A 141 3.57 14.18 -3.76
N TYR A 142 2.44 14.70 -3.30
CA TYR A 142 1.35 15.05 -4.21
C TYR A 142 1.71 16.21 -5.15
N LYS A 143 2.48 17.20 -4.68
CA LYS A 143 3.02 18.27 -5.55
C LYS A 143 3.91 17.69 -6.65
N LEU A 144 4.86 16.80 -6.28
CA LEU A 144 5.76 16.16 -7.25
C LEU A 144 5.02 15.26 -8.26
N ILE A 145 3.89 14.67 -7.88
CA ILE A 145 3.07 13.89 -8.81
C ILE A 145 2.30 14.82 -9.75
N ALA A 146 1.71 15.89 -9.23
CA ALA A 146 0.99 16.86 -10.05
C ALA A 146 1.90 17.45 -11.13
N ASP A 147 3.13 17.81 -10.77
CA ASP A 147 4.13 18.33 -11.71
C ASP A 147 4.58 17.30 -12.77
N ALA A 148 4.55 16.01 -12.42
CA ALA A 148 5.00 14.93 -13.30
C ALA A 148 3.90 14.38 -14.21
N LYS A 149 2.63 14.58 -13.88
CA LYS A 149 1.51 14.20 -14.72
C LYS A 149 1.32 15.26 -15.79
N SER A 150 1.56 14.89 -17.05
CA SER A 150 1.19 15.74 -18.17
C SER A 150 -0.35 15.82 -18.21
N ASP A 151 -0.89 17.04 -18.14
CA ASP A 151 -2.33 17.29 -18.34
C ASP A 151 -2.79 17.03 -19.78
N GLN A 152 -1.89 16.68 -20.67
CA GLN A 152 -2.16 16.55 -22.10
C GLN A 152 -3.29 15.55 -22.37
N LYS A 153 -3.20 14.34 -21.78
CA LYS A 153 -4.23 13.32 -21.99
C LYS A 153 -5.58 13.74 -21.42
N SER A 154 -5.58 14.39 -20.25
CA SER A 154 -6.81 14.93 -19.66
C SER A 154 -7.44 16.03 -20.53
N ARG A 155 -6.63 16.90 -21.14
CA ARG A 155 -7.09 17.93 -22.09
C ARG A 155 -7.65 17.33 -23.36
N GLU A 156 -6.99 16.33 -23.91
CA GLU A 156 -7.46 15.59 -25.10
C GLU A 156 -8.83 14.93 -24.85
N ILE A 157 -9.01 14.30 -23.70
CA ILE A 157 -10.30 13.71 -23.29
C ILE A 157 -11.37 14.80 -23.13
N LEU A 158 -11.06 15.91 -22.46
CA LEU A 158 -11.99 17.03 -22.31
C LEU A 158 -12.37 17.65 -23.64
N GLU A 159 -11.42 17.84 -24.54
CA GLU A 159 -11.71 18.35 -25.89
C GLU A 159 -12.60 17.39 -26.69
N ALA A 160 -12.31 16.09 -26.63
CA ALA A 160 -13.16 15.09 -27.29
C ALA A 160 -14.58 15.09 -26.71
N PHE A 161 -14.72 15.26 -25.38
CA PHE A 161 -16.01 15.38 -24.72
C PHE A 161 -16.79 16.62 -25.15
N TYR A 162 -16.16 17.80 -25.17
CA TYR A 162 -16.80 19.04 -25.62
C TYR A 162 -17.20 19.02 -27.08
N LYS A 163 -16.46 18.30 -27.92
CA LYS A 163 -16.76 18.11 -29.35
C LYS A 163 -17.73 16.95 -29.60
N LEU A 164 -18.22 16.27 -28.53
CA LEU A 164 -19.07 15.07 -28.62
C LEU A 164 -18.47 13.97 -29.53
N ASN A 165 -17.13 13.90 -29.54
CA ASN A 165 -16.40 12.89 -30.30
C ASN A 165 -16.15 11.66 -29.43
N TYR A 166 -17.00 10.65 -29.59
CA TYR A 166 -16.93 9.42 -28.79
C TYR A 166 -16.12 8.32 -29.46
N ASP A 167 -16.13 8.25 -30.79
CA ASP A 167 -15.54 7.18 -31.59
C ASP A 167 -14.42 7.71 -32.51
N GLY A 168 -13.56 6.78 -33.00
CA GLY A 168 -12.46 7.08 -33.90
C GLY A 168 -11.13 7.25 -33.17
N ASP A 169 -10.04 7.50 -33.92
CA ASP A 169 -8.65 7.51 -33.42
C ASP A 169 -8.37 8.54 -32.31
N LYS A 170 -9.22 9.54 -32.16
CA LYS A 170 -9.15 10.58 -31.11
C LYS A 170 -10.46 10.72 -30.35
N GLY A 171 -11.31 9.72 -30.38
CA GLY A 171 -12.54 9.69 -29.60
C GLY A 171 -12.27 9.32 -28.13
N ILE A 172 -13.25 9.60 -27.26
CA ILE A 172 -13.15 9.34 -25.81
C ILE A 172 -12.79 7.86 -25.52
N TRP A 173 -13.31 6.93 -26.33
CA TRP A 173 -13.09 5.49 -26.15
C TRP A 173 -11.72 5.00 -26.63
N SER A 174 -10.96 5.84 -27.35
CA SER A 174 -9.62 5.53 -27.87
C SER A 174 -8.47 6.22 -27.11
N LEU A 175 -8.78 7.15 -26.22
CA LEU A 175 -7.84 7.91 -25.40
C LEU A 175 -7.62 7.27 -24.02
#